data_81470fd136f2e5589a25a17329267495
#
_entry.id   81470fd136f2e5589a25a17329267495
#
_cell.length_a   1.000
_cell.length_b   1.000
_cell.length_c   1.000
_cell.angle_alpha   90.00
_cell.angle_beta   90.00
_cell.angle_gamma   90.00
#
_symmetry.space_group_name_H-M   'P 1'
#
loop_
_entity.id
_entity.type
_entity.pdbx_description
1 polymer ?
#
loop_
_entity_poly.entity_id
_entity_poly.type
_entity_poly.pdbx_seq_one_letter_code
_entity_poly.pdbx_strand_id
1 'polypeptide(L)'
;MGLDKACGVRNNARVANSSSTKLLPHTVVALVKDRPGVLQRVATCCGEKGFNIRSLAVGSSEQAGMSRMTFVVDASTDAEVMVAELKKLEDVSEISDISSQEFVSRELALVRVQGGKEARKRLLDIVDIFHAKIVDVAPDSMIIEVTGHENTIDSLVRLLKDYDVVELVRTGRVSMLRGA
;
A
#
# COMPACT_ATOMS: atom_id res chain seq x y z
N MET A 1 -68.59 24.74 15.82
CA MET A 1 -68.89 24.37 14.44
C MET A 1 -67.61 24.62 13.66
N GLY A 2 -66.98 23.67 13.31
CA GLY A 2 -66.46 23.04 12.14
C GLY A 2 -65.04 22.50 12.39
N LEU A 3 -64.98 21.23 12.52
CA LEU A 3 -63.78 20.38 12.39
C LEU A 3 -63.26 20.45 10.99
N ASP A 4 -61.93 20.51 10.82
CA ASP A 4 -61.36 19.80 9.71
C ASP A 4 -59.93 19.29 10.00
N LYS A 5 -59.82 18.00 9.80
CA LYS A 5 -58.63 17.18 9.93
C LYS A 5 -57.79 17.35 8.68
N ALA A 6 -56.54 17.69 8.78
CA ALA A 6 -55.58 17.52 7.69
C ALA A 6 -54.54 16.48 8.05
N CYS A 7 -54.57 15.45 7.27
CA CYS A 7 -53.77 14.22 7.25
C CYS A 7 -52.26 14.49 7.10
N GLY A 8 -51.46 13.99 8.04
CA GLY A 8 -50.02 14.03 7.98
C GLY A 8 -49.48 12.97 6.98
N VAL A 9 -48.89 13.46 5.92
CA VAL A 9 -48.09 12.63 5.02
C VAL A 9 -46.67 12.46 5.61
N ARG A 10 -46.38 11.27 6.14
CA ARG A 10 -45.01 10.88 6.52
C ARG A 10 -44.22 10.61 5.27
N ASN A 11 -43.39 11.53 4.88
CA ASN A 11 -42.39 11.33 3.84
C ASN A 11 -41.26 10.47 4.42
N ASN A 12 -41.31 9.18 4.14
CA ASN A 12 -40.26 8.22 4.46
C ASN A 12 -39.19 8.36 3.38
N ALA A 13 -38.31 9.37 3.52
CA ALA A 13 -37.11 9.45 2.70
C ALA A 13 -36.20 8.27 3.09
N ARG A 14 -36.23 7.20 2.31
CA ARG A 14 -35.20 6.17 2.29
C ARG A 14 -33.89 6.87 1.98
N VAL A 15 -33.05 7.05 3.01
CA VAL A 15 -31.64 7.35 2.83
C VAL A 15 -31.03 6.15 2.09
N ALA A 16 -30.83 6.32 0.79
CA ALA A 16 -30.06 5.40 -0.01
C ALA A 16 -28.62 5.46 0.51
N ASN A 17 -28.27 4.50 1.34
CA ASN A 17 -26.91 4.28 1.80
C ASN A 17 -26.08 3.83 0.57
N SER A 18 -25.56 4.77 -0.20
CA SER A 18 -24.57 4.51 -1.23
C SER A 18 -23.25 4.21 -0.50
N SER A 19 -23.11 2.98 0.00
CA SER A 19 -21.81 2.41 0.31
C SER A 19 -21.03 2.36 -1.01
N SER A 20 -20.26 3.39 -1.31
CA SER A 20 -19.22 3.30 -2.34
C SER A 20 -18.26 2.24 -1.84
N THR A 21 -18.38 1.04 -2.38
CA THR A 21 -17.42 -0.04 -2.17
C THR A 21 -16.10 0.48 -2.68
N LYS A 22 -15.22 0.91 -1.77
CA LYS A 22 -13.89 1.38 -2.11
C LYS A 22 -13.17 0.18 -2.71
N LEU A 23 -13.07 0.14 -4.03
CA LEU A 23 -12.33 -0.90 -4.73
C LEU A 23 -10.91 -0.94 -4.16
N LEU A 24 -10.48 -2.12 -3.71
CA LEU A 24 -9.15 -2.31 -3.15
C LEU A 24 -8.13 -2.45 -4.29
N PRO A 25 -6.92 -1.92 -4.11
CA PRO A 25 -5.85 -2.11 -5.08
C PRO A 25 -5.48 -3.59 -5.20
N HIS A 26 -5.11 -4.02 -6.40
CA HIS A 26 -4.66 -5.38 -6.65
C HIS A 26 -3.22 -5.56 -6.22
N THR A 27 -2.92 -6.76 -5.71
CA THR A 27 -1.57 -7.20 -5.35
C THR A 27 -1.18 -8.36 -6.25
N VAL A 28 -0.25 -8.10 -7.16
CA VAL A 28 0.24 -9.08 -8.13
C VAL A 28 1.66 -9.48 -7.76
N VAL A 29 1.94 -10.77 -7.74
CA VAL A 29 3.27 -11.33 -7.46
C VAL A 29 3.78 -12.04 -8.69
N ALA A 30 5.05 -11.79 -9.06
CA ALA A 30 5.71 -12.43 -10.19
C ALA A 30 7.07 -12.98 -9.79
N LEU A 31 7.44 -14.12 -10.38
CA LEU A 31 8.78 -14.69 -10.37
C LEU A 31 9.39 -14.44 -11.75
N VAL A 32 10.52 -13.75 -11.80
CA VAL A 32 11.16 -13.31 -13.04
C VAL A 32 12.63 -13.66 -13.06
N LYS A 33 13.23 -13.77 -14.25
CA LYS A 33 14.68 -13.96 -14.40
C LYS A 33 15.44 -12.76 -13.82
N ASP A 34 16.50 -13.03 -13.06
CA ASP A 34 17.39 -11.99 -12.53
C ASP A 34 18.47 -11.64 -13.57
N ARG A 35 18.12 -10.75 -14.50
CA ARG A 35 19.03 -10.28 -15.55
C ARG A 35 18.74 -8.81 -15.94
N PRO A 36 19.72 -8.09 -16.48
CA PRO A 36 19.53 -6.72 -16.91
C PRO A 36 18.37 -6.55 -17.89
N GLY A 37 17.60 -5.47 -17.73
CA GLY A 37 16.49 -5.09 -18.62
C GLY A 37 15.14 -5.77 -18.30
N VAL A 38 15.06 -6.74 -17.40
CA VAL A 38 13.77 -7.37 -17.04
C VAL A 38 12.79 -6.36 -16.47
N LEU A 39 13.21 -5.57 -15.49
CA LEU A 39 12.37 -4.52 -14.90
C LEU A 39 11.90 -3.50 -15.96
N GLN A 40 12.77 -3.13 -16.88
CA GLN A 40 12.41 -2.22 -17.97
C GLN A 40 11.32 -2.82 -18.86
N ARG A 41 11.44 -4.09 -19.27
CA ARG A 41 10.41 -4.75 -20.11
C ARG A 41 9.07 -4.85 -19.41
N VAL A 42 9.08 -5.20 -18.13
CA VAL A 42 7.87 -5.24 -17.29
C VAL A 42 7.24 -3.85 -17.20
N ALA A 43 8.02 -2.82 -16.86
CA ALA A 43 7.54 -1.45 -16.75
C ALA A 43 7.01 -0.91 -18.09
N THR A 44 7.69 -1.20 -19.20
CA THR A 44 7.25 -0.81 -20.56
C THR A 44 5.90 -1.47 -20.88
N CYS A 45 5.76 -2.76 -20.65
CA CYS A 45 4.51 -3.49 -20.87
C CYS A 45 3.34 -2.88 -20.07
N CYS A 46 3.58 -2.57 -18.79
CA CYS A 46 2.57 -1.91 -17.96
C CYS A 46 2.21 -0.51 -18.51
N GLY A 47 3.20 0.29 -18.90
CA GLY A 47 2.98 1.64 -19.42
C GLY A 47 2.21 1.66 -20.75
N GLU A 48 2.57 0.78 -21.70
CA GLU A 48 1.90 0.66 -22.99
C GLU A 48 0.41 0.24 -22.86
N LYS A 49 0.09 -0.49 -21.82
CA LYS A 49 -1.28 -0.94 -21.52
C LYS A 49 -2.03 0.01 -20.57
N GLY A 50 -1.39 1.07 -20.10
CA GLY A 50 -1.99 2.05 -19.21
C GLY A 50 -2.20 1.55 -17.77
N PHE A 51 -1.47 0.51 -17.34
CA PHE A 51 -1.52 0.03 -15.96
C PHE A 51 -0.71 0.93 -15.03
N ASN A 52 -1.35 1.53 -14.05
CA ASN A 52 -0.68 2.36 -13.07
C ASN A 52 -0.16 1.51 -11.89
N ILE A 53 1.17 1.47 -11.75
CA ILE A 53 1.85 0.79 -10.64
C ILE A 53 2.01 1.78 -9.48
N ARG A 54 1.29 1.55 -8.38
CA ARG A 54 1.37 2.37 -7.16
C ARG A 54 2.61 2.06 -6.32
N SER A 55 3.01 0.80 -6.33
CA SER A 55 4.14 0.28 -5.55
C SER A 55 4.75 -0.91 -6.26
N LEU A 56 6.08 -0.99 -6.23
CA LEU A 56 6.84 -2.09 -6.78
C LEU A 56 7.98 -2.42 -5.82
N ALA A 57 8.03 -3.66 -5.40
CA ALA A 57 9.15 -4.22 -4.66
C ALA A 57 9.78 -5.36 -5.47
N VAL A 58 11.10 -5.39 -5.54
CA VAL A 58 11.88 -6.42 -6.25
C VAL A 58 12.99 -6.90 -5.33
N GLY A 59 13.17 -8.19 -5.24
CA GLY A 59 14.24 -8.82 -4.47
C GLY A 59 14.62 -10.19 -5.02
N SER A 60 15.79 -10.67 -4.66
CA SER A 60 16.22 -12.03 -5.01
C SER A 60 15.23 -13.05 -4.44
N SER A 61 14.97 -14.11 -5.21
CA SER A 61 14.13 -15.21 -4.75
C SER A 61 14.99 -16.34 -4.17
N GLU A 62 14.31 -17.36 -3.64
CA GLU A 62 14.92 -18.62 -3.20
C GLU A 62 15.51 -19.45 -4.36
N GLN A 63 15.12 -19.13 -5.59
CA GLN A 63 15.62 -19.79 -6.79
C GLN A 63 16.81 -19.00 -7.37
N ALA A 64 17.94 -19.66 -7.56
CA ALA A 64 19.12 -19.01 -8.12
C ALA A 64 18.85 -18.43 -9.52
N GLY A 65 19.26 -17.18 -9.76
CA GLY A 65 19.04 -16.46 -11.02
C GLY A 65 17.60 -15.98 -11.23
N MET A 66 16.78 -15.98 -10.17
CA MET A 66 15.40 -15.48 -10.20
C MET A 66 15.21 -14.37 -9.17
N SER A 67 14.35 -13.43 -9.51
CA SER A 67 13.89 -12.35 -8.62
C SER A 67 12.37 -12.40 -8.45
N ARG A 68 11.91 -12.05 -7.26
CA ARG A 68 10.48 -11.93 -6.95
C ARG A 68 10.07 -10.46 -6.98
N MET A 69 9.02 -10.17 -7.73
CA MET A 69 8.42 -8.86 -7.83
C MET A 69 7.04 -8.85 -7.17
N THR A 70 6.74 -7.83 -6.40
CA THR A 70 5.39 -7.55 -5.90
C THR A 70 4.94 -6.21 -6.44
N PHE A 71 3.83 -6.19 -7.15
CA PHE A 71 3.19 -4.98 -7.68
C PHE A 71 1.94 -4.66 -6.87
N VAL A 72 1.72 -3.40 -6.61
CA VAL A 72 0.41 -2.90 -6.18
C VAL A 72 -0.11 -1.99 -7.28
N VAL A 73 -1.23 -2.33 -7.87
CA VAL A 73 -1.85 -1.57 -8.96
C VAL A 73 -3.20 -1.02 -8.53
N ASP A 74 -3.66 0.02 -9.21
CA ASP A 74 -4.93 0.65 -8.88
C ASP A 74 -6.11 -0.32 -9.01
N ALA A 75 -7.10 -0.13 -8.17
CA ALA A 75 -8.34 -0.91 -8.18
C ALA A 75 -9.14 -0.83 -9.49
N SER A 76 -8.90 0.18 -10.32
CA SER A 76 -9.47 0.33 -11.65
C SER A 76 -8.72 -0.48 -12.72
N THR A 77 -7.56 -1.05 -12.39
CA THR A 77 -6.77 -1.90 -13.29
C THR A 77 -7.46 -3.25 -13.45
N ASP A 78 -7.61 -3.70 -14.68
CA ASP A 78 -7.98 -5.09 -14.95
C ASP A 78 -6.78 -5.99 -14.68
N ALA A 79 -6.73 -6.56 -13.48
CA ALA A 79 -5.59 -7.36 -13.03
C ALA A 79 -5.45 -8.67 -13.82
N GLU A 80 -6.54 -9.24 -14.33
CA GLU A 80 -6.50 -10.45 -15.17
C GLU A 80 -5.81 -10.15 -16.50
N VAL A 81 -6.17 -9.04 -17.15
CA VAL A 81 -5.51 -8.58 -18.38
C VAL A 81 -4.05 -8.26 -18.12
N MET A 82 -3.71 -7.58 -17.00
CA MET A 82 -2.32 -7.29 -16.64
C MET A 82 -1.50 -8.58 -16.48
N VAL A 83 -2.00 -9.56 -15.74
CA VAL A 83 -1.36 -10.86 -15.55
C VAL A 83 -1.16 -11.57 -16.89
N ALA A 84 -2.18 -11.57 -17.76
CA ALA A 84 -2.12 -12.20 -19.08
C ALA A 84 -1.07 -11.54 -19.99
N GLU A 85 -0.95 -10.22 -19.97
CA GLU A 85 0.02 -9.48 -20.78
C GLU A 85 1.46 -9.69 -20.25
N LEU A 86 1.67 -9.59 -18.96
CA LEU A 86 3.00 -9.81 -18.36
C LEU A 86 3.47 -11.25 -18.49
N LYS A 87 2.57 -12.23 -18.49
CA LYS A 87 2.89 -13.66 -18.71
C LYS A 87 3.46 -13.94 -20.11
N LYS A 88 3.24 -13.07 -21.08
CA LYS A 88 3.81 -13.21 -22.43
C LYS A 88 5.31 -12.87 -22.50
N LEU A 89 5.82 -12.19 -21.48
CA LEU A 89 7.24 -11.83 -21.42
C LEU A 89 8.06 -13.09 -21.10
N GLU A 90 9.08 -13.39 -21.91
CA GLU A 90 9.96 -14.58 -21.75
C GLU A 90 10.71 -14.61 -20.41
N ASP A 91 10.81 -13.47 -19.73
CA ASP A 91 11.48 -13.32 -18.45
C ASP A 91 10.57 -13.61 -17.26
N VAL A 92 9.27 -13.68 -17.47
CA VAL A 92 8.27 -13.94 -16.42
C VAL A 92 8.00 -15.44 -16.38
N SER A 93 8.46 -16.09 -15.32
CA SER A 93 8.25 -17.54 -15.12
C SER A 93 6.90 -17.83 -14.50
N GLU A 94 6.52 -17.05 -13.49
CA GLU A 94 5.25 -17.16 -12.77
C GLU A 94 4.70 -15.78 -12.48
N ILE A 95 3.39 -15.63 -12.55
CA ILE A 95 2.70 -14.40 -12.18
C ILE A 95 1.27 -14.70 -11.76
N SER A 96 0.79 -14.07 -10.71
CA SER A 96 -0.58 -14.20 -10.22
C SER A 96 -1.07 -12.96 -9.48
N ASP A 97 -2.34 -12.64 -9.60
CA ASP A 97 -3.05 -11.73 -8.68
C ASP A 97 -3.44 -12.54 -7.43
N ILE A 98 -2.95 -12.10 -6.28
CA ILE A 98 -3.22 -12.74 -4.99
C ILE A 98 -4.25 -11.98 -4.15
N SER A 99 -4.87 -10.93 -4.69
CA SER A 99 -5.75 -10.02 -3.94
C SER A 99 -6.96 -10.70 -3.33
N SER A 100 -7.49 -11.75 -3.97
CA SER A 100 -8.64 -12.52 -3.49
C SER A 100 -8.27 -13.69 -2.57
N GLN A 101 -6.98 -13.90 -2.31
CA GLN A 101 -6.47 -14.99 -1.51
C GLN A 101 -6.00 -14.50 -0.14
N GLU A 102 -5.82 -15.40 0.82
CA GLU A 102 -5.18 -15.06 2.08
C GLU A 102 -3.66 -14.91 1.91
N PHE A 103 -3.15 -13.72 2.18
CA PHE A 103 -1.71 -13.44 2.10
C PHE A 103 -1.21 -12.60 3.27
N VAL A 104 0.07 -12.69 3.53
CA VAL A 104 0.77 -11.78 4.45
C VAL A 104 1.43 -10.68 3.62
N SER A 105 1.25 -9.43 4.02
CA SER A 105 1.97 -8.30 3.42
C SER A 105 2.69 -7.48 4.47
N ARG A 106 3.85 -6.95 4.10
CA ARG A 106 4.63 -6.01 4.92
C ARG A 106 5.23 -4.93 4.04
N GLU A 107 5.45 -3.82 4.67
CA GLU A 107 6.15 -2.67 4.11
C GLU A 107 7.04 -2.09 5.21
N LEU A 108 8.20 -1.55 4.84
CA LEU A 108 9.07 -0.78 5.72
C LEU A 108 9.03 0.68 5.30
N ALA A 109 8.95 1.57 6.27
CA ALA A 109 9.11 3.01 6.05
C ALA A 109 10.19 3.59 6.97
N LEU A 110 10.94 4.54 6.42
CA LEU A 110 11.83 5.44 7.16
C LEU A 110 11.24 6.84 7.08
N VAL A 111 11.03 7.45 8.24
CA VAL A 111 10.41 8.77 8.35
C VAL A 111 11.37 9.68 9.11
N ARG A 112 11.86 10.72 8.43
CA ARG A 112 12.61 11.79 9.09
C ARG A 112 11.64 12.87 9.57
N VAL A 113 11.66 13.12 10.88
CA VAL A 113 10.86 14.17 11.50
C VAL A 113 11.77 15.21 12.15
N GLN A 114 11.40 16.47 12.05
CA GLN A 114 12.01 17.53 12.85
C GLN A 114 11.30 17.62 14.21
N GLY A 115 12.06 17.86 15.25
CA GLY A 115 11.51 18.05 16.59
C GLY A 115 12.58 18.37 17.61
N GLY A 116 12.47 19.56 18.20
CA GLY A 116 13.29 19.95 19.33
C GLY A 116 13.01 19.10 20.58
N LYS A 117 13.70 19.42 21.68
CA LYS A 117 13.64 18.63 22.93
C LYS A 117 12.23 18.35 23.46
N GLU A 118 11.30 19.27 23.30
CA GLU A 118 9.90 19.09 23.77
C GLU A 118 9.09 18.12 22.90
N ALA A 119 9.30 18.15 21.58
CA ALA A 119 8.63 17.24 20.66
C ALA A 119 9.10 15.79 20.86
N ARG A 120 10.36 15.58 21.25
CA ARG A 120 10.96 14.25 21.42
C ARG A 120 10.18 13.35 22.34
N LYS A 121 9.69 13.84 23.49
CA LYS A 121 8.94 13.03 24.43
C LYS A 121 7.66 12.45 23.78
N ARG A 122 6.91 13.30 23.06
CA ARG A 122 5.69 12.87 22.37
C ARG A 122 5.99 11.95 21.19
N LEU A 123 7.10 12.19 20.48
CA LEU A 123 7.54 11.30 19.40
C LEU A 123 7.91 9.92 19.92
N LEU A 124 8.54 9.82 21.09
CA LEU A 124 8.82 8.53 21.76
C LEU A 124 7.53 7.78 22.08
N ASP A 125 6.51 8.45 22.63
CA ASP A 125 5.23 7.84 22.92
C ASP A 125 4.57 7.28 21.62
N ILE A 126 4.66 8.01 20.52
CA ILE A 126 4.15 7.54 19.20
C ILE A 126 4.94 6.32 18.70
N VAL A 127 6.27 6.37 18.79
CA VAL A 127 7.16 5.26 18.40
C VAL A 127 6.80 3.99 19.17
N ASP A 128 6.58 4.10 20.47
CA ASP A 128 6.21 2.96 21.32
C ASP A 128 4.83 2.38 20.96
N ILE A 129 3.82 3.24 20.74
CA ILE A 129 2.47 2.81 20.35
C ILE A 129 2.47 2.01 19.04
N PHE A 130 3.29 2.42 18.07
CA PHE A 130 3.37 1.75 16.76
C PHE A 130 4.41 0.63 16.71
N HIS A 131 5.11 0.35 17.84
CA HIS A 131 6.24 -0.57 17.89
C HIS A 131 7.29 -0.26 16.82
N ALA A 132 7.48 1.03 16.55
CA ALA A 132 8.47 1.55 15.63
C ALA A 132 9.84 1.62 16.33
N LYS A 133 10.89 1.96 15.58
CA LYS A 133 12.24 2.09 16.10
C LYS A 133 12.80 3.45 15.73
N ILE A 134 13.59 4.02 16.62
CA ILE A 134 14.42 5.17 16.28
C ILE A 134 15.76 4.62 15.80
N VAL A 135 16.12 4.92 14.56
CA VAL A 135 17.35 4.42 13.92
C VAL A 135 18.43 5.50 13.81
N ASP A 136 18.05 6.78 13.94
CA ASP A 136 18.98 7.90 13.99
C ASP A 136 18.43 9.05 14.83
N VAL A 137 19.29 9.75 15.55
CA VAL A 137 18.96 10.93 16.37
C VAL A 137 20.00 12.02 16.15
N ALA A 138 19.55 13.17 15.64
CA ALA A 138 20.34 14.39 15.52
C ALA A 138 19.82 15.47 16.50
N PRO A 139 20.49 16.61 16.69
CA PRO A 139 20.03 17.68 17.59
C PRO A 139 18.59 18.13 17.35
N ASP A 140 18.18 18.27 16.08
CA ASP A 140 16.88 18.83 15.69
C ASP A 140 16.01 17.86 14.87
N SER A 141 16.44 16.62 14.69
CA SER A 141 15.68 15.61 13.93
C SER A 141 15.89 14.20 14.45
N MET A 142 15.02 13.29 14.04
CA MET A 142 15.19 11.84 14.20
C MET A 142 14.65 11.08 13.00
N ILE A 143 15.19 9.88 12.78
CA ILE A 143 14.68 8.94 11.79
C ILE A 143 13.97 7.80 12.53
N ILE A 144 12.71 7.61 12.17
CA ILE A 144 11.83 6.56 12.69
C ILE A 144 11.69 5.49 11.64
N GLU A 145 12.03 4.25 11.98
CA GLU A 145 11.78 3.05 11.19
C GLU A 145 10.49 2.39 11.67
N VAL A 146 9.62 2.04 10.75
CA VAL A 146 8.44 1.23 11.04
C VAL A 146 8.27 0.14 9.99
N THR A 147 7.93 -1.07 10.45
CA THR A 147 7.57 -2.19 9.58
C THR A 147 6.17 -2.66 9.95
N GLY A 148 5.31 -2.81 8.95
CA GLY A 148 3.94 -3.20 9.22
C GLY A 148 3.09 -3.37 7.97
N HIS A 149 1.79 -3.44 8.19
CA HIS A 149 0.81 -3.34 7.12
C HIS A 149 0.72 -1.88 6.64
N GLU A 150 0.42 -1.67 5.36
CA GLU A 150 0.29 -0.33 4.73
C GLU A 150 -0.55 0.64 5.59
N ASN A 151 -1.72 0.18 6.07
CA ASN A 151 -2.60 1.00 6.90
C ASN A 151 -1.94 1.43 8.24
N THR A 152 -1.10 0.60 8.82
CA THR A 152 -0.36 0.92 10.05
C THR A 152 0.66 2.02 9.78
N ILE A 153 1.41 1.89 8.69
CA ILE A 153 2.38 2.90 8.27
C ILE A 153 1.70 4.22 7.93
N ASP A 154 0.59 4.19 7.19
CA ASP A 154 -0.18 5.39 6.86
C ASP A 154 -0.74 6.09 8.11
N SER A 155 -1.14 5.32 9.12
CA SER A 155 -1.62 5.87 10.39
C SER A 155 -0.49 6.54 11.16
N LEU A 156 0.69 5.93 11.23
CA LEU A 156 1.88 6.53 11.83
C LEU A 156 2.27 7.83 11.10
N VAL A 157 2.43 7.77 9.78
CA VAL A 157 2.82 8.94 8.98
C VAL A 157 1.82 10.09 9.15
N ARG A 158 0.53 9.80 9.28
CA ARG A 158 -0.51 10.80 9.52
C ARG A 158 -0.34 11.49 10.87
N LEU A 159 -0.02 10.75 11.93
CA LEU A 159 0.25 11.34 13.25
C LEU A 159 1.56 12.13 13.27
N LEU A 160 2.56 11.69 12.51
CA LEU A 160 3.84 12.38 12.43
C LEU A 160 3.76 13.71 11.65
N LYS A 161 2.71 13.97 10.86
CA LYS A 161 2.55 15.23 10.11
C LYS A 161 2.55 16.48 11.02
N ASP A 162 2.14 16.33 12.27
CA ASP A 162 2.14 17.42 13.25
C ASP A 162 3.57 17.78 13.73
N TYR A 163 4.59 17.03 13.30
CA TYR A 163 6.00 17.15 13.73
C TYR A 163 6.95 17.45 12.57
N ASP A 164 6.49 18.10 11.51
CA ASP A 164 7.30 18.43 10.34
C ASP A 164 8.03 17.20 9.75
N VAL A 165 7.30 16.37 9.02
CA VAL A 165 7.88 15.28 8.24
C VAL A 165 8.69 15.88 7.09
N VAL A 166 10.02 15.75 7.17
CA VAL A 166 10.96 16.29 6.18
C VAL A 166 11.16 15.33 5.02
N GLU A 167 11.18 14.03 5.33
CA GLU A 167 11.47 12.99 4.35
C GLU A 167 10.74 11.70 4.72
N LEU A 168 10.20 11.04 3.72
CA LEU A 168 9.53 9.74 3.84
C LEU A 168 10.04 8.83 2.73
N VAL A 169 10.62 7.69 3.11
CA VAL A 169 11.03 6.63 2.18
C VAL A 169 10.26 5.36 2.52
N ARG A 170 9.74 4.67 1.51
CA ARG A 170 8.99 3.41 1.67
C ARG A 170 9.51 2.36 0.70
N THR A 171 9.55 1.11 1.12
CA THR A 171 9.96 0.00 0.25
C THR A 171 8.91 -0.37 -0.78
N GLY A 172 7.66 0.00 -0.52
CA GLY A 172 6.52 -0.64 -1.16
C GLY A 172 6.19 -1.98 -0.48
N ARG A 173 5.09 -2.58 -0.92
CA ARG A 173 4.55 -3.81 -0.34
C ARG A 173 5.32 -5.03 -0.82
N VAL A 174 5.77 -5.88 0.10
CA VAL A 174 6.17 -7.27 -0.16
C VAL A 174 5.06 -8.20 0.33
N SER A 175 4.76 -9.27 -0.41
CA SER A 175 3.63 -10.14 -0.10
C SER A 175 3.94 -11.60 -0.37
N MET A 176 3.34 -12.48 0.43
CA MET A 176 3.46 -13.94 0.33
C MET A 176 2.13 -14.58 0.69
N LEU A 177 1.70 -15.57 -0.08
CA LEU A 177 0.50 -16.36 0.23
C LEU A 177 0.64 -17.07 1.57
N ARG A 178 -0.49 -17.23 2.27
CA ARG A 178 -0.56 -18.02 3.50
C ARG A 178 -0.77 -19.49 3.16
N GLY A 179 -0.10 -20.36 3.91
CA GLY A 179 -0.35 -21.80 3.87
C GLY A 179 -0.05 -22.48 2.53
N ALA A 180 0.81 -21.87 1.71
CA ALA A 180 1.29 -22.44 0.45
C ALA A 180 2.50 -23.32 0.70
#